data_4feea2dfcba482dfcdd0b23d8dd9f600
#
_entry.id   4feea2dfcba482dfcdd0b23d8dd9f600
#
_cell.length_a   1.000
_cell.length_b   1.000
_cell.length_c   1.000
_cell.angle_alpha   90.00
_cell.angle_beta   90.00
_cell.angle_gamma   90.00
#
_symmetry.space_group_name_H-M   'P 1'
#
loop_
_entity.id
_entity.type
_entity.pdbx_description
1 polymer ?
#
loop_
_entity_poly.entity_id
_entity_poly.type
_entity_poly.pdbx_seq_one_letter_code
_entity_poly.pdbx_strand_id
1 'polypeptide(L)'
;MIRKATSEDLKGILAVYAAAKAFMVKNGNATQWHPGYPDSEIPGDIAAGNCYVEEENDVIHGVFVCIPGDDPTYRAIEGRWLNDRPYAAVHRIGTDGAIPGFLGRCVAYCRTICPNLKIDTHENNHVMRHLVGKNGFQPCGTIITGNGTPRIAYQLED
;
A
#
# COMPACT_ATOMS: atom_id res chain seq x y z
N MET A 1 8.21 -12.75 8.65
CA MET A 1 9.40 -12.21 7.95
C MET A 1 8.98 -11.62 6.60
N ILE A 2 9.45 -10.43 6.30
CA ILE A 2 9.17 -9.77 5.01
C ILE A 2 10.27 -10.11 4.01
N ARG A 3 9.88 -10.47 2.80
CA ARG A 3 10.79 -10.78 1.67
C ARG A 3 10.16 -10.40 0.34
N LYS A 4 10.98 -10.36 -0.70
CA LYS A 4 10.43 -10.18 -2.06
C LYS A 4 9.54 -11.36 -2.42
N ALA A 5 8.43 -11.05 -3.10
CA ALA A 5 7.53 -12.05 -3.64
C ALA A 5 8.10 -12.70 -4.90
N THR A 6 7.77 -13.96 -5.10
CA THR A 6 8.04 -14.70 -6.33
C THR A 6 6.72 -15.12 -6.98
N SER A 7 6.78 -15.60 -8.21
CA SER A 7 5.58 -16.07 -8.90
C SER A 7 4.88 -17.22 -8.18
N GLU A 8 5.59 -17.98 -7.37
CA GLU A 8 5.03 -19.08 -6.56
C GLU A 8 4.15 -18.57 -5.42
N ASP A 9 4.30 -17.31 -5.03
CA ASP A 9 3.53 -16.68 -3.96
C ASP A 9 2.15 -16.19 -4.41
N LEU A 10 1.87 -16.18 -5.71
CA LEU A 10 0.68 -15.53 -6.25
C LEU A 10 -0.61 -16.04 -5.60
N LYS A 11 -0.75 -17.34 -5.43
CA LYS A 11 -1.94 -17.92 -4.81
C LYS A 11 -2.14 -17.41 -3.38
N GLY A 12 -1.08 -17.37 -2.58
CA GLY A 12 -1.13 -16.86 -1.22
C GLY A 12 -1.44 -15.37 -1.16
N ILE A 13 -0.87 -14.60 -2.09
CA ILE A 13 -1.12 -13.17 -2.21
C ILE A 13 -2.60 -12.91 -2.53
N LEU A 14 -3.16 -13.64 -3.47
CA LEU A 14 -4.58 -13.48 -3.83
C LEU A 14 -5.50 -13.81 -2.67
N ALA A 15 -5.16 -14.81 -1.86
CA ALA A 15 -5.91 -15.15 -0.65
C ALA A 15 -5.88 -14.00 0.38
N VAL A 16 -4.73 -13.35 0.56
CA VAL A 16 -4.60 -12.18 1.44
C VAL A 16 -5.48 -11.04 0.93
N TYR A 17 -5.45 -10.76 -0.37
CA TYR A 17 -6.29 -9.68 -0.92
C TYR A 17 -7.78 -9.99 -0.81
N ALA A 18 -8.19 -11.25 -0.95
CA ALA A 18 -9.58 -11.64 -0.73
C ALA A 18 -10.03 -11.32 0.70
N ALA A 19 -9.20 -11.65 1.69
CA ALA A 19 -9.47 -11.32 3.09
C ALA A 19 -9.49 -9.81 3.33
N ALA A 20 -8.56 -9.07 2.73
CA ALA A 20 -8.49 -7.61 2.85
C ALA A 20 -9.73 -6.93 2.24
N LYS A 21 -10.18 -7.40 1.09
CA LYS A 21 -11.40 -6.88 0.43
C LYS A 21 -12.64 -7.11 1.29
N ALA A 22 -12.78 -8.30 1.86
CA ALA A 22 -13.90 -8.62 2.77
C ALA A 22 -13.89 -7.68 3.99
N PHE A 23 -12.72 -7.41 4.55
CA PHE A 23 -12.57 -6.47 5.66
C PHE A 23 -12.96 -5.04 5.26
N MET A 24 -12.54 -4.59 4.07
CA MET A 24 -12.90 -3.26 3.57
C MET A 24 -14.41 -3.09 3.45
N VAL A 25 -15.09 -4.07 2.85
CA VAL A 25 -16.55 -4.04 2.70
C VAL A 25 -17.22 -3.96 4.08
N LYS A 26 -16.80 -4.80 5.02
CA LYS A 26 -17.34 -4.84 6.37
C LYS A 26 -17.17 -3.51 7.11
N ASN A 27 -16.11 -2.76 6.81
CA ASN A 27 -15.81 -1.49 7.48
C ASN A 27 -16.20 -0.25 6.66
N GLY A 28 -17.10 -0.39 5.69
CA GLY A 28 -17.67 0.73 4.95
C GLY A 28 -16.80 1.29 3.84
N ASN A 29 -15.75 0.55 3.41
CA ASN A 29 -14.84 0.98 2.35
C ASN A 29 -14.91 0.00 1.17
N ALA A 30 -16.08 -0.10 0.53
CA ALA A 30 -16.31 -1.06 -0.55
C ALA A 30 -15.79 -0.58 -1.92
N THR A 31 -15.42 0.69 -2.06
CA THR A 31 -15.15 1.32 -3.35
C THR A 31 -13.69 1.69 -3.60
N GLN A 32 -12.79 1.48 -2.64
CA GLN A 32 -11.39 1.83 -2.83
C GLN A 32 -10.75 1.00 -3.95
N TRP A 33 -11.03 -0.31 -3.97
CA TRP A 33 -10.51 -1.23 -4.98
C TRP A 33 -11.65 -1.66 -5.91
N HIS A 34 -11.51 -1.34 -7.19
CA HIS A 34 -12.46 -1.82 -8.20
C HIS A 34 -12.30 -3.33 -8.45
N PRO A 35 -13.29 -4.00 -9.08
CA PRO A 35 -13.19 -5.44 -9.37
C PRO A 35 -11.90 -5.80 -10.12
N GLY A 36 -11.23 -6.86 -9.66
CA GLY A 36 -9.97 -7.33 -10.25
C GLY A 36 -8.72 -6.59 -9.79
N TYR A 37 -8.86 -5.47 -9.09
CA TYR A 37 -7.74 -4.75 -8.49
C TYR A 37 -7.64 -5.13 -7.01
N PRO A 38 -6.47 -5.32 -6.43
CA PRO A 38 -5.14 -5.17 -7.00
C PRO A 38 -4.60 -6.43 -7.69
N ASP A 39 -5.37 -7.48 -7.77
CA ASP A 39 -4.96 -8.81 -8.23
C ASP A 39 -4.28 -8.75 -9.61
N SER A 40 -4.87 -7.98 -10.54
CA SER A 40 -4.37 -7.86 -11.91
C SER A 40 -2.99 -7.20 -12.02
N GLU A 41 -2.58 -6.42 -11.03
CA GLU A 41 -1.31 -5.70 -11.03
C GLU A 41 -0.15 -6.54 -10.48
N ILE A 42 -0.45 -7.57 -9.71
CA ILE A 42 0.55 -8.29 -8.94
C ILE A 42 1.58 -9.03 -9.80
N PRO A 43 1.21 -9.73 -10.90
CA PRO A 43 2.24 -10.36 -11.73
C PRO A 43 3.29 -9.39 -12.25
N GLY A 44 2.88 -8.18 -12.65
CA GLY A 44 3.79 -7.14 -13.08
C GLY A 44 4.66 -6.60 -11.95
N ASP A 45 4.09 -6.43 -10.76
CA ASP A 45 4.82 -5.97 -9.58
C ASP A 45 5.88 -6.99 -9.14
N ILE A 46 5.56 -8.27 -9.21
CA ILE A 46 6.51 -9.36 -8.92
C ILE A 46 7.65 -9.33 -9.94
N ALA A 47 7.32 -9.25 -11.23
CA ALA A 47 8.33 -9.23 -12.30
C ALA A 47 9.26 -8.03 -12.17
N ALA A 48 8.74 -6.88 -11.73
CA ALA A 48 9.54 -5.67 -11.51
C ALA A 48 10.36 -5.71 -10.22
N GLY A 49 10.15 -6.70 -9.34
CA GLY A 49 10.85 -6.80 -8.06
C GLY A 49 10.35 -5.83 -7.00
N ASN A 50 9.13 -5.33 -7.13
CA ASN A 50 8.53 -4.33 -6.25
C ASN A 50 7.48 -4.89 -5.29
N CYS A 51 7.12 -6.17 -5.41
CA CYS A 51 6.14 -6.81 -4.56
C CYS A 51 6.84 -7.55 -3.42
N TYR A 52 6.30 -7.39 -2.20
CA TYR A 52 6.85 -7.99 -0.98
C TYR A 52 5.73 -8.68 -0.22
N VAL A 53 6.10 -9.75 0.49
CA VAL A 53 5.16 -10.52 1.31
C VAL A 53 5.69 -10.65 2.73
N GLU A 54 4.77 -10.70 3.69
CA GLU A 54 5.07 -11.12 5.06
C GLU A 54 4.64 -12.56 5.22
N GLU A 55 5.59 -13.42 5.55
CA GLU A 55 5.41 -14.86 5.65
C GLU A 55 5.75 -15.31 7.06
N GLU A 56 4.95 -16.20 7.61
CA GLU A 56 5.19 -16.84 8.88
C GLU A 56 4.75 -18.30 8.80
N ASN A 57 5.64 -19.24 9.16
CA ASN A 57 5.36 -20.68 9.11
C ASN A 57 4.86 -21.12 7.72
N ASP A 58 5.51 -20.61 6.66
CA ASP A 58 5.19 -20.91 5.27
C ASP A 58 3.81 -20.41 4.81
N VAL A 59 3.19 -19.51 5.56
CA VAL A 59 1.90 -18.88 5.22
C VAL A 59 2.10 -17.39 5.02
N ILE A 60 1.58 -16.86 3.92
CA ILE A 60 1.59 -15.42 3.63
C ILE A 60 0.41 -14.77 4.34
N HIS A 61 0.69 -13.74 5.14
CA HIS A 61 -0.30 -12.99 5.90
C HIS A 61 -0.39 -11.52 5.49
N GLY A 62 0.58 -11.02 4.76
CA GLY A 62 0.60 -9.64 4.31
C GLY A 62 1.28 -9.49 2.97
N VAL A 63 0.89 -8.44 2.23
CA VAL A 63 1.46 -8.11 0.94
C VAL A 63 1.46 -6.60 0.76
N PHE A 64 2.51 -6.08 0.11
CA PHE A 64 2.58 -4.67 -0.26
C PHE A 64 3.49 -4.50 -1.47
N VAL A 65 3.34 -3.36 -2.14
CA VAL A 65 4.18 -2.98 -3.27
C VAL A 65 4.89 -1.69 -2.89
N CYS A 66 6.20 -1.64 -3.09
CA CYS A 66 7.02 -0.46 -2.82
C CYS A 66 7.80 -0.13 -4.09
N ILE A 67 7.49 1.02 -4.69
CA ILE A 67 8.02 1.42 -5.99
C ILE A 67 8.86 2.67 -5.83
N PRO A 68 10.20 2.57 -5.89
CA PRO A 68 11.06 3.75 -5.89
C PRO A 68 10.90 4.53 -7.19
N GLY A 69 11.01 5.86 -7.11
CA GLY A 69 10.95 6.74 -8.26
C GLY A 69 9.62 7.46 -8.40
N ASP A 70 9.55 8.33 -9.41
CA ASP A 70 8.39 9.18 -9.65
C ASP A 70 7.15 8.36 -10.00
N ASP A 71 6.05 8.65 -9.32
CA ASP A 71 4.74 8.08 -9.59
C ASP A 71 3.88 9.12 -10.31
N PRO A 72 3.43 8.85 -11.56
CA PRO A 72 2.62 9.81 -12.31
C PRO A 72 1.37 10.27 -11.57
N THR A 73 0.75 9.41 -10.76
CA THR A 73 -0.46 9.74 -9.97
C THR A 73 -0.18 10.81 -8.94
N TYR A 74 1.07 10.94 -8.47
CA TYR A 74 1.48 11.88 -7.43
C TYR A 74 2.05 13.20 -7.97
N ARG A 75 2.14 13.36 -9.29
CA ARG A 75 2.66 14.59 -9.90
C ARG A 75 1.74 15.78 -9.67
N ALA A 76 0.43 15.57 -9.74
CA ALA A 76 -0.56 16.60 -9.47
C ALA A 76 -1.22 16.34 -8.13
N ILE A 77 -1.20 17.32 -7.23
CA ILE A 77 -1.81 17.23 -5.92
C ILE A 77 -2.56 18.53 -5.61
N GLU A 78 -3.77 18.38 -5.11
CA GLU A 78 -4.48 19.49 -4.50
C GLU A 78 -4.04 19.57 -3.04
N GLY A 79 -3.11 20.46 -2.78
CA GLY A 79 -2.36 20.54 -1.54
C GLY A 79 -0.87 20.65 -1.83
N ARG A 80 -0.05 20.14 -0.94
CA ARG A 80 1.41 20.25 -1.08
C ARG A 80 2.12 19.06 -0.44
N TRP A 81 3.02 18.42 -1.21
CA TRP A 81 3.95 17.44 -0.66
C TRP A 81 4.94 18.13 0.30
N LEU A 82 5.48 17.39 1.28
CA LEU A 82 6.39 17.93 2.28
C LEU A 82 7.74 18.36 1.69
N ASN A 83 8.16 17.71 0.60
CA ASN A 83 9.41 17.98 -0.09
C ASN A 83 9.31 17.48 -1.54
N ASP A 84 10.33 17.77 -2.34
CA ASP A 84 10.45 17.34 -3.74
C ASP A 84 11.59 16.32 -3.93
N ARG A 85 12.08 15.73 -2.84
CA ARG A 85 13.15 14.73 -2.88
C ARG A 85 12.66 13.41 -3.49
N PRO A 86 13.58 12.57 -3.96
CA PRO A 86 13.24 11.21 -4.39
C PRO A 86 12.47 10.46 -3.31
N TYR A 87 11.50 9.67 -3.71
CA TYR A 87 10.63 8.93 -2.80
C TYR A 87 10.32 7.55 -3.34
N ALA A 88 9.75 6.69 -2.50
CA ALA A 88 9.11 5.46 -2.93
C ALA A 88 7.62 5.54 -2.60
N ALA A 89 6.79 5.07 -3.54
CA ALA A 89 5.36 4.97 -3.34
C ALA A 89 5.01 3.59 -2.80
N VAL A 90 4.18 3.54 -1.76
CA VAL A 90 3.71 2.28 -1.17
C VAL A 90 2.27 2.08 -1.60
N HIS A 91 2.02 0.98 -2.31
CA HIS A 91 0.73 0.66 -2.89
C HIS A 91 0.26 -0.74 -2.54
N ARG A 92 -1.02 -0.97 -2.74
CA ARG A 92 -1.61 -2.31 -2.73
C ARG A 92 -1.29 -3.08 -1.46
N ILE A 93 -1.42 -2.39 -0.31
CA ILE A 93 -1.19 -2.98 1.01
C ILE A 93 -2.40 -3.84 1.37
N GLY A 94 -2.14 -5.08 1.73
CA GLY A 94 -3.18 -6.00 2.18
C GLY A 94 -2.67 -6.90 3.29
N THR A 95 -3.54 -7.26 4.22
CA THR A 95 -3.26 -8.21 5.28
C THR A 95 -4.51 -9.01 5.60
N ASP A 96 -4.33 -10.24 6.03
CA ASP A 96 -5.44 -11.07 6.52
C ASP A 96 -5.75 -10.81 8.01
N GLY A 97 -4.97 -9.94 8.65
CA GLY A 97 -5.18 -9.57 10.06
C GLY A 97 -4.69 -10.59 11.08
N ALA A 98 -4.09 -11.69 10.65
CA ALA A 98 -3.64 -12.75 11.56
C ALA A 98 -2.52 -12.29 12.49
N ILE A 99 -1.65 -11.39 12.01
CA ILE A 99 -0.50 -10.89 12.79
C ILE A 99 -0.68 -9.37 12.95
N PRO A 100 -0.98 -8.87 14.17
CA PRO A 100 -1.14 -7.44 14.41
C PRO A 100 0.12 -6.63 14.08
N GLY A 101 -0.08 -5.36 13.67
CA GLY A 101 1.03 -4.43 13.44
C GLY A 101 1.69 -4.53 12.08
N PHE A 102 1.02 -5.13 11.10
CA PHE A 102 1.58 -5.30 9.75
C PHE A 102 2.03 -3.98 9.11
N LEU A 103 1.20 -2.92 9.19
CA LEU A 103 1.57 -1.66 8.54
C LEU A 103 2.87 -1.08 9.10
N GLY A 104 3.08 -1.15 10.39
CA GLY A 104 4.33 -0.68 11.02
C GLY A 104 5.55 -1.42 10.48
N ARG A 105 5.45 -2.74 10.33
CA ARG A 105 6.54 -3.55 9.76
C ARG A 105 6.74 -3.28 8.28
N CYS A 106 5.65 -3.10 7.53
CA CYS A 106 5.68 -2.72 6.12
C CYS A 106 6.43 -1.38 5.94
N VAL A 107 6.05 -0.37 6.71
CA VAL A 107 6.69 0.96 6.65
C VAL A 107 8.18 0.88 7.00
N ALA A 108 8.52 0.16 8.06
CA ALA A 108 9.91 -0.02 8.46
C ALA A 108 10.74 -0.68 7.34
N TYR A 109 10.18 -1.67 6.67
CA TYR A 109 10.86 -2.32 5.55
C TYR A 109 11.01 -1.37 4.35
N CYS A 110 9.95 -0.66 3.98
CA CYS A 110 10.00 0.31 2.88
C CYS A 110 11.05 1.39 3.11
N ARG A 111 11.26 1.81 4.35
CA ARG A 111 12.27 2.82 4.69
C ARG A 111 13.70 2.31 4.51
N THR A 112 13.92 1.01 4.46
CA THR A 112 15.23 0.47 4.08
C THR A 112 15.49 0.61 2.57
N ILE A 113 14.43 0.74 1.77
CA ILE A 113 14.51 0.94 0.32
C ILE A 113 14.67 2.44 0.01
N CYS A 114 13.81 3.25 0.61
CA CYS A 114 13.83 4.71 0.47
C CYS A 114 13.27 5.33 1.76
N PRO A 115 14.01 6.24 2.42
CA PRO A 115 13.52 6.82 3.68
C PRO A 115 12.35 7.79 3.51
N ASN A 116 12.13 8.32 2.31
CA ASN A 116 11.05 9.24 1.99
C ASN A 116 9.93 8.46 1.29
N LEU A 117 8.76 8.36 1.91
CA LEU A 117 7.66 7.52 1.44
C LEU A 117 6.40 8.34 1.18
N LYS A 118 5.69 7.99 0.11
CA LYS A 118 4.36 8.52 -0.19
C LYS A 118 3.35 7.40 -0.25
N ILE A 119 2.13 7.68 0.20
CA ILE A 119 1.03 6.72 0.22
C ILE A 119 -0.28 7.48 0.04
N ASP A 120 -1.28 6.81 -0.49
CA ASP A 120 -2.63 7.35 -0.55
C ASP A 120 -3.66 6.32 -0.09
N THR A 121 -4.82 6.80 0.33
CA THR A 121 -5.94 5.93 0.70
C THR A 121 -7.28 6.63 0.47
N HIS A 122 -8.34 5.84 0.31
CA HIS A 122 -9.70 6.35 0.17
C HIS A 122 -10.16 7.01 1.47
N GLU A 123 -10.95 8.09 1.35
CA GLU A 123 -11.48 8.81 2.52
C GLU A 123 -12.31 7.91 3.44
N ASN A 124 -12.97 6.88 2.90
CA ASN A 124 -13.79 5.91 3.66
C ASN A 124 -12.95 4.85 4.35
N ASN A 125 -11.66 4.77 4.10
CA ASN A 125 -10.78 3.80 4.75
C ASN A 125 -10.27 4.36 6.09
N HIS A 126 -11.17 4.42 7.06
CA HIS A 126 -10.88 5.00 8.38
C HIS A 126 -9.76 4.25 9.11
N VAL A 127 -9.72 2.94 8.95
CA VAL A 127 -8.68 2.09 9.56
C VAL A 127 -7.31 2.47 9.02
N MET A 128 -7.16 2.53 7.69
CA MET A 128 -5.88 2.89 7.07
C MET A 128 -5.48 4.33 7.39
N ARG A 129 -6.44 5.27 7.36
CA ARG A 129 -6.17 6.67 7.72
C ARG A 129 -5.62 6.80 9.14
N HIS A 130 -6.19 6.06 10.08
CA HIS A 130 -5.70 6.04 11.45
C HIS A 130 -4.28 5.43 11.52
N LEU A 131 -4.06 4.31 10.85
CA LEU A 131 -2.79 3.60 10.90
C LEU A 131 -1.65 4.36 10.23
N VAL A 132 -1.88 5.03 9.09
CA VAL A 132 -0.83 5.83 8.44
C VAL A 132 -0.45 7.02 9.33
N GLY A 133 -1.43 7.68 9.95
CA GLY A 133 -1.15 8.75 10.91
C GLY A 133 -0.37 8.27 12.12
N LYS A 134 -0.74 7.12 12.68
CA LYS A 134 -0.04 6.50 13.80
C LYS A 134 1.40 6.14 13.47
N ASN A 135 1.70 5.85 12.21
CA ASN A 135 3.05 5.52 11.74
C ASN A 135 3.85 6.76 11.28
N GLY A 136 3.36 7.95 11.59
CA GLY A 136 4.09 9.19 11.37
C GLY A 136 3.86 9.87 10.03
N PHE A 137 3.02 9.33 9.16
CA PHE A 137 2.68 9.99 7.91
C PHE A 137 1.85 11.24 8.17
N GLN A 138 2.10 12.29 7.37
CA GLN A 138 1.36 13.53 7.44
C GLN A 138 0.47 13.68 6.21
N PRO A 139 -0.80 14.12 6.39
CA PRO A 139 -1.67 14.38 5.24
C PRO A 139 -1.14 15.58 4.45
N CYS A 140 -1.10 15.44 3.13
CA CYS A 140 -0.55 16.46 2.23
C CYS A 140 -1.61 17.08 1.32
N GLY A 141 -2.69 16.37 1.06
CA GLY A 141 -3.74 16.85 0.18
C GLY A 141 -4.49 15.73 -0.52
N THR A 142 -5.01 16.03 -1.68
CA THR A 142 -5.82 15.09 -2.47
C THR A 142 -5.17 14.84 -3.82
N ILE A 143 -5.06 13.57 -4.21
CA ILE A 143 -4.64 13.17 -5.55
C ILE A 143 -5.81 12.49 -6.26
N ILE A 144 -5.75 12.41 -7.57
CA ILE A 144 -6.74 11.72 -8.39
C ILE A 144 -6.08 10.49 -9.00
N THR A 145 -6.66 9.31 -8.77
CA THR A 145 -6.16 8.07 -9.34
C THR A 145 -6.47 7.98 -10.83
N GLY A 146 -5.85 7.01 -11.51
CA GLY A 146 -6.03 6.82 -12.95
C GLY A 146 -7.48 6.58 -13.38
N ASN A 147 -8.36 6.12 -12.49
CA ASN A 147 -9.79 5.95 -12.75
C ASN A 147 -10.65 7.18 -12.36
N GLY A 148 -10.01 8.32 -12.05
CA GLY A 148 -10.70 9.55 -11.70
C GLY A 148 -11.18 9.66 -10.26
N THR A 149 -10.79 8.74 -9.39
CA THR A 149 -11.24 8.71 -7.99
C THR A 149 -10.29 9.50 -7.09
N PRO A 150 -10.80 10.38 -6.21
CA PRO A 150 -9.96 11.10 -5.27
C PRO A 150 -9.43 10.19 -4.16
N ARG A 151 -8.21 10.48 -3.71
CA ARG A 151 -7.56 9.82 -2.58
C ARG A 151 -6.89 10.86 -1.70
N ILE A 152 -6.84 10.58 -0.40
CA ILE A 152 -6.05 11.39 0.53
C ILE A 152 -4.60 10.94 0.41
N ALA A 153 -3.72 11.90 0.17
CA ALA A 153 -2.29 11.66 0.01
C ALA A 153 -1.54 11.99 1.30
N TYR A 154 -0.59 11.13 1.65
CA TYR A 154 0.22 11.24 2.86
C TYR A 154 1.69 11.08 2.50
N GLN A 155 2.56 11.68 3.32
CA GLN A 155 4.01 11.52 3.17
C GLN A 155 4.66 11.31 4.53
N LEU A 156 5.66 10.43 4.55
CA LEU A 156 6.56 10.23 5.68
C LEU A 156 7.96 10.60 5.21
N GLU A 157 8.48 11.72 5.67
CA GLU A 157 9.85 12.11 5.37
C GLU A 157 10.82 11.56 6.40
N ASP A 158 12.07 11.46 6.03
CA ASP A 158 13.15 10.98 6.91
C ASP A 158 13.55 11.95 8.00
#